data_461c92cd15a08fc0adfd630c754a01f4
#
_entry.id   461c92cd15a08fc0adfd630c754a01f4
#
_cell.length_a   1.000
_cell.length_b   1.000
_cell.length_c   1.000
_cell.angle_alpha   90.00
_cell.angle_beta   90.00
_cell.angle_gamma   90.00
#
_symmetry.space_group_name_H-M   'P 1'
#
loop_
_entity.id
_entity.type
_entity.pdbx_description
1 polymer ?
#
loop_
_entity_poly.entity_id
_entity_poly.type
_entity_poly.pdbx_seq_one_letter_code
_entity_poly.pdbx_strand_id
1 'polypeptide(L)'
;MRLLVISSLALLSGGVKVGDKAPTFSLKNVDGQIVSLSDYKEAKGLIVIFTCNHCPYAKLYEERIIALHKKLAPKGFPVVAINPNAPEIVPEDSYENMQKRAKEKGYPFPYLFDETQEVAKAYGATKTPHVFLLKREGEDFVVAYIGAIDDSPNDPKKVQRRYVEEAVEAILSGKPVPTSETKAIGCSVKYRK
;
A
#
# COMPACT_ATOMS: atom_id res chain seq x y z
N MET A 1 10.69 6.73 -45.79
CA MET A 1 11.33 5.77 -44.87
C MET A 1 10.81 6.08 -43.44
N ARG A 2 9.76 5.39 -43.02
CA ARG A 2 9.14 5.60 -41.68
C ARG A 2 9.88 4.74 -40.67
N LEU A 3 10.57 5.38 -39.71
CA LEU A 3 11.12 4.67 -38.57
C LEU A 3 9.95 4.24 -37.65
N LEU A 4 9.75 2.94 -37.53
CA LEU A 4 8.95 2.34 -36.47
C LEU A 4 9.75 2.45 -35.16
N VAL A 5 9.30 3.31 -34.24
CA VAL A 5 9.76 3.29 -32.87
C VAL A 5 9.05 2.13 -32.20
N ILE A 6 9.74 1.01 -32.06
CA ILE A 6 9.28 -0.11 -31.25
C ILE A 6 9.55 0.29 -29.81
N SER A 7 8.48 0.71 -29.11
CA SER A 7 8.49 0.86 -27.66
C SER A 7 8.64 -0.54 -27.05
N SER A 8 9.83 -0.88 -26.61
CA SER A 8 10.05 -2.12 -25.86
C SER A 8 9.41 -1.97 -24.50
N LEU A 9 8.25 -2.59 -24.33
CA LEU A 9 7.64 -2.84 -23.03
C LEU A 9 8.54 -3.84 -22.30
N ALA A 10 9.46 -3.34 -21.49
CA ALA A 10 10.26 -4.17 -20.60
C ALA A 10 9.30 -4.82 -19.61
N LEU A 11 9.10 -6.13 -19.75
CA LEU A 11 8.51 -6.99 -18.71
C LEU A 11 9.43 -6.93 -17.50
N LEU A 12 9.13 -6.01 -16.55
CA LEU A 12 9.76 -6.00 -15.25
C LEU A 12 9.25 -7.21 -14.45
N SER A 13 9.97 -8.29 -14.52
CA SER A 13 9.77 -9.49 -13.69
C SER A 13 10.29 -9.28 -12.26
N GLY A 14 9.84 -8.26 -11.62
CA GLY A 14 10.15 -7.90 -10.24
C GLY A 14 9.35 -6.66 -9.88
N GLY A 15 8.82 -6.58 -8.65
CA GLY A 15 8.09 -5.40 -8.20
C GLY A 15 8.93 -4.12 -8.22
N VAL A 16 8.30 -3.01 -7.88
CA VAL A 16 8.97 -1.70 -7.81
C VAL A 16 10.08 -1.69 -6.78
N LYS A 17 11.03 -0.79 -7.00
CA LYS A 17 12.12 -0.46 -6.08
C LYS A 17 11.97 1.00 -5.60
N VAL A 18 12.60 1.32 -4.49
CA VAL A 18 12.74 2.71 -4.06
C VAL A 18 13.38 3.54 -5.17
N GLY A 19 12.78 4.70 -5.47
CA GLY A 19 13.16 5.56 -6.56
C GLY A 19 12.39 5.35 -7.86
N ASP A 20 11.68 4.23 -8.02
CA ASP A 20 10.85 3.97 -9.19
C ASP A 20 9.60 4.84 -9.19
N LYS A 21 9.11 5.18 -10.38
CA LYS A 21 7.77 5.73 -10.56
C LYS A 21 6.74 4.70 -10.08
N ALA A 22 5.81 5.14 -9.25
CA ALA A 22 4.77 4.26 -8.71
C ALA A 22 3.83 3.76 -9.82
N PRO A 23 3.51 2.46 -9.86
CA PRO A 23 2.47 1.95 -10.74
C PRO A 23 1.12 2.61 -10.43
N THR A 24 0.37 2.94 -11.47
CA THR A 24 -0.98 3.45 -11.33
C THR A 24 -1.93 2.35 -10.88
N PHE A 25 -3.01 2.74 -10.24
CA PHE A 25 -4.12 1.84 -9.94
C PHE A 25 -5.46 2.55 -10.11
N SER A 26 -6.49 1.77 -10.36
CA SER A 26 -7.89 2.20 -10.42
C SER A 26 -8.73 1.01 -9.98
N LEU A 27 -9.16 0.99 -8.72
CA LEU A 27 -9.74 -0.18 -8.07
C LEU A 27 -11.05 0.16 -7.37
N LYS A 28 -11.90 -0.86 -7.21
CA LYS A 28 -13.18 -0.74 -6.54
C LYS A 28 -12.99 -0.65 -5.02
N ASN A 29 -13.50 0.42 -4.43
CA ASN A 29 -13.55 0.60 -2.98
C ASN A 29 -14.76 -0.13 -2.38
N VAL A 30 -14.71 -0.38 -1.09
CA VAL A 30 -15.80 -1.04 -0.32
C VAL A 30 -17.14 -0.31 -0.36
N ASP A 31 -17.18 0.97 -0.68
CA ASP A 31 -18.39 1.76 -0.92
C ASP A 31 -18.93 1.67 -2.36
N GLY A 32 -18.28 0.88 -3.22
CA GLY A 32 -18.62 0.70 -4.63
C GLY A 32 -18.03 1.75 -5.58
N GLN A 33 -17.41 2.82 -5.06
CA GLN A 33 -16.75 3.83 -5.89
C GLN A 33 -15.40 3.32 -6.42
N ILE A 34 -14.98 3.81 -7.57
CA ILE A 34 -13.62 3.57 -8.08
C ILE A 34 -12.70 4.62 -7.48
N VAL A 35 -11.57 4.16 -6.93
CA VAL A 35 -10.49 5.01 -6.39
C VAL A 35 -9.22 4.76 -7.20
N SER A 36 -8.62 5.84 -7.67
CA SER A 36 -7.43 5.81 -8.53
C SER A 36 -6.28 6.60 -7.89
N LEU A 37 -5.05 6.25 -8.25
CA LEU A 37 -3.87 7.01 -7.82
C LEU A 37 -3.98 8.49 -8.21
N SER A 38 -4.56 8.78 -9.38
CA SER A 38 -4.78 10.16 -9.86
C SER A 38 -5.72 10.99 -9.00
N ASP A 39 -6.55 10.38 -8.15
CA ASP A 39 -7.42 11.10 -7.22
C ASP A 39 -6.63 11.80 -6.12
N TYR A 40 -5.38 11.42 -5.92
CA TYR A 40 -4.46 11.95 -4.91
C TYR A 40 -3.48 13.00 -5.43
N LYS A 41 -3.75 13.57 -6.60
CA LYS A 41 -2.86 14.56 -7.25
C LYS A 41 -2.52 15.78 -6.39
N GLU A 42 -3.34 16.14 -5.42
CA GLU A 42 -3.09 17.24 -4.49
C GLU A 42 -2.39 16.81 -3.18
N ALA A 43 -2.25 15.50 -2.94
CA ALA A 43 -1.55 14.99 -1.77
C ALA A 43 -0.03 15.15 -1.92
N LYS A 44 0.69 15.28 -0.80
CA LYS A 44 2.17 15.31 -0.78
C LYS A 44 2.78 13.92 -0.99
N GLY A 45 2.02 12.90 -0.68
CA GLY A 45 2.37 11.51 -0.87
C GLY A 45 1.17 10.61 -0.60
N LEU A 46 1.40 9.31 -0.63
CA LEU A 46 0.37 8.30 -0.40
C LEU A 46 0.99 7.09 0.29
N ILE A 47 0.33 6.58 1.31
CA ILE A 47 0.74 5.36 2.01
C ILE A 47 -0.12 4.22 1.47
N VAL A 48 0.41 3.45 0.52
CA VAL A 48 -0.25 2.27 -0.04
C VAL A 48 0.08 1.07 0.84
N ILE A 49 -0.94 0.41 1.38
CA ILE A 49 -0.77 -0.76 2.24
C ILE A 49 -1.55 -1.93 1.67
N PHE A 50 -0.83 -2.94 1.20
CA PHE A 50 -1.45 -4.23 0.87
C PHE A 50 -1.77 -4.95 2.17
N THR A 51 -3.05 -5.21 2.42
CA THR A 51 -3.55 -5.85 3.64
C THR A 51 -4.73 -6.76 3.31
N CYS A 52 -5.28 -7.45 4.30
CA CYS A 52 -6.40 -8.37 4.08
C CYS A 52 -7.19 -8.58 5.39
N ASN A 53 -8.29 -9.34 5.31
CA ASN A 53 -9.16 -9.57 6.45
C ASN A 53 -8.71 -10.75 7.32
N HIS A 54 -8.20 -11.82 6.71
CA HIS A 54 -7.97 -13.10 7.40
C HIS A 54 -6.65 -13.18 8.14
N CYS A 55 -5.59 -12.52 7.64
CA CYS A 55 -4.23 -12.66 8.16
C CYS A 55 -4.12 -12.15 9.60
N PRO A 56 -3.61 -12.97 10.56
CA PRO A 56 -3.41 -12.53 11.94
C PRO A 56 -2.54 -11.28 12.07
N TYR A 57 -1.48 -11.17 11.28
CA TYR A 57 -0.65 -9.96 11.27
C TYR A 57 -1.39 -8.73 10.76
N ALA A 58 -2.19 -8.88 9.69
CA ALA A 58 -3.03 -7.78 9.21
C ALA A 58 -4.00 -7.29 10.30
N LYS A 59 -4.62 -8.22 11.02
CA LYS A 59 -5.51 -7.91 12.16
C LYS A 59 -4.80 -7.20 13.30
N LEU A 60 -3.58 -7.59 13.64
CA LEU A 60 -2.76 -6.93 14.67
C LEU A 60 -2.39 -5.49 14.30
N TYR A 61 -2.34 -5.18 13.01
CA TYR A 61 -1.98 -3.85 12.51
C TYR A 61 -3.16 -2.91 12.24
N GLU A 62 -4.41 -3.39 12.24
CA GLU A 62 -5.58 -2.57 11.87
C GLU A 62 -5.66 -1.23 12.62
N GLU A 63 -5.60 -1.28 13.96
CA GLU A 63 -5.66 -0.06 14.78
C GLU A 63 -4.46 0.86 14.53
N ARG A 64 -3.28 0.29 14.27
CA ARG A 64 -2.08 1.05 13.94
C ARG A 64 -2.19 1.72 12.57
N ILE A 65 -2.80 1.06 11.58
CA ILE A 65 -3.06 1.63 10.26
C ILE A 65 -4.08 2.77 10.36
N ILE A 66 -5.14 2.58 11.16
CA ILE A 66 -6.12 3.64 11.42
C ILE A 66 -5.46 4.86 12.07
N ALA A 67 -4.64 4.62 13.10
CA ALA A 67 -3.90 5.70 13.78
C ALA A 67 -2.91 6.39 12.84
N LEU A 68 -2.23 5.63 11.99
CA LEU A 68 -1.31 6.16 10.99
C LEU A 68 -2.01 7.11 10.02
N HIS A 69 -3.17 6.71 9.50
CA HIS A 69 -3.98 7.56 8.62
C HIS A 69 -4.41 8.86 9.34
N LYS A 70 -4.97 8.74 10.54
CA LYS A 70 -5.42 9.89 11.33
C LYS A 70 -4.29 10.88 11.62
N LYS A 71 -3.08 10.38 11.83
CA LYS A 71 -1.89 11.20 12.09
C LYS A 71 -1.32 11.85 10.84
N LEU A 72 -1.25 11.13 9.73
CA LEU A 72 -0.48 11.54 8.55
C LEU A 72 -1.33 12.11 7.40
N ALA A 73 -2.62 11.78 7.31
CA ALA A 73 -3.51 12.36 6.29
C ALA A 73 -3.59 13.90 6.39
N PRO A 74 -3.71 14.52 7.60
CA PRO A 74 -3.67 15.97 7.73
C PRO A 74 -2.34 16.60 7.29
N LYS A 75 -1.26 15.82 7.27
CA LYS A 75 0.07 16.26 6.80
C LYS A 75 0.28 16.04 5.29
N GLY A 76 -0.75 15.56 4.58
CA GLY A 76 -0.72 15.32 3.14
C GLY A 76 -0.30 13.90 2.74
N PHE A 77 -0.29 12.95 3.67
CA PHE A 77 0.05 11.52 3.43
C PHE A 77 -1.08 10.60 3.89
N PRO A 78 -2.21 10.54 3.15
CA PRO A 78 -3.30 9.62 3.48
C PRO A 78 -2.90 8.16 3.22
N VAL A 79 -3.61 7.23 3.87
CA VAL A 79 -3.51 5.79 3.62
C VAL A 79 -4.53 5.36 2.58
N VAL A 80 -4.13 4.44 1.72
CA VAL A 80 -5.00 3.60 0.89
C VAL A 80 -4.65 2.15 1.18
N ALA A 81 -5.64 1.37 1.61
CA ALA A 81 -5.49 -0.06 1.83
C ALA A 81 -5.98 -0.83 0.59
N ILE A 82 -5.26 -1.88 0.21
CA ILE A 82 -5.57 -2.72 -0.95
C ILE A 82 -5.56 -4.19 -0.52
N ASN A 83 -6.64 -4.91 -0.76
CA ASN A 83 -6.69 -6.36 -0.57
C ASN A 83 -6.35 -7.08 -1.88
N PRO A 84 -5.21 -7.80 -1.95
CA PRO A 84 -4.78 -8.49 -3.15
C PRO A 84 -5.16 -9.98 -3.18
N ASN A 85 -5.77 -10.51 -2.10
CA ASN A 85 -5.98 -11.95 -1.97
C ASN A 85 -7.14 -12.45 -2.85
N ALA A 86 -6.93 -13.59 -3.47
CA ALA A 86 -7.95 -14.27 -4.27
C ALA A 86 -9.02 -14.90 -3.35
N PRO A 87 -10.31 -14.51 -3.45
CA PRO A 87 -11.37 -15.04 -2.59
C PRO A 87 -11.62 -16.53 -2.76
N GLU A 88 -11.35 -17.09 -3.92
CA GLU A 88 -11.42 -18.53 -4.18
C GLU A 88 -10.36 -19.34 -3.41
N ILE A 89 -9.28 -18.68 -2.97
CA ILE A 89 -8.24 -19.29 -2.11
C ILE A 89 -8.55 -19.00 -0.65
N VAL A 90 -8.98 -17.76 -0.36
CA VAL A 90 -9.32 -17.29 1.00
C VAL A 90 -10.66 -16.59 0.98
N PRO A 91 -11.77 -17.31 1.21
CA PRO A 91 -13.13 -16.74 1.17
C PRO A 91 -13.35 -15.57 2.15
N GLU A 92 -12.61 -15.52 3.26
CA GLU A 92 -12.64 -14.42 4.23
C GLU A 92 -12.21 -13.09 3.63
N ASP A 93 -11.46 -13.11 2.54
CA ASP A 93 -10.98 -11.91 1.83
C ASP A 93 -11.87 -11.51 0.65
N SER A 94 -13.11 -12.00 0.58
CA SER A 94 -14.10 -11.60 -0.41
C SER A 94 -14.45 -10.11 -0.28
N TYR A 95 -14.95 -9.53 -1.37
CA TYR A 95 -15.37 -8.13 -1.39
C TYR A 95 -16.46 -7.82 -0.34
N GLU A 96 -17.43 -8.71 -0.17
CA GLU A 96 -18.48 -8.58 0.85
C GLU A 96 -17.90 -8.58 2.27
N ASN A 97 -16.89 -9.41 2.53
CA ASN A 97 -16.23 -9.46 3.82
C ASN A 97 -15.33 -8.22 4.04
N MET A 98 -14.74 -7.66 2.98
CA MET A 98 -14.05 -6.36 3.06
C MET A 98 -15.01 -5.25 3.47
N GLN A 99 -16.22 -5.19 2.89
CA GLN A 99 -17.25 -4.21 3.25
C GLN A 99 -17.64 -4.32 4.72
N LYS A 100 -17.90 -5.54 5.20
CA LYS A 100 -18.20 -5.81 6.62
C LYS A 100 -17.06 -5.36 7.52
N ARG A 101 -15.82 -5.76 7.21
CA ARG A 101 -14.64 -5.44 8.00
C ARG A 101 -14.37 -3.94 8.09
N ALA A 102 -14.44 -3.24 6.97
CA ALA A 102 -14.25 -1.80 6.93
C ALA A 102 -15.29 -1.06 7.78
N LYS A 103 -16.54 -1.49 7.75
CA LYS A 103 -17.63 -0.95 8.56
C LYS A 103 -17.43 -1.24 10.05
N GLU A 104 -17.16 -2.49 10.41
CA GLU A 104 -16.96 -2.93 11.80
C GLU A 104 -15.78 -2.21 12.47
N LYS A 105 -14.69 -2.02 11.73
CA LYS A 105 -13.47 -1.38 12.23
C LYS A 105 -13.47 0.15 12.06
N GLY A 106 -14.44 0.70 11.34
CA GLY A 106 -14.52 2.14 11.10
C GLY A 106 -13.32 2.67 10.32
N TYR A 107 -12.92 2.00 9.22
CA TYR A 107 -11.78 2.45 8.42
C TYR A 107 -11.99 3.86 7.89
N PRO A 108 -11.11 4.82 8.24
CA PRO A 108 -11.21 6.20 7.76
C PRO A 108 -10.54 6.43 6.40
N PHE A 109 -10.10 5.37 5.73
CA PHE A 109 -9.39 5.34 4.46
C PHE A 109 -10.09 4.40 3.47
N PRO A 110 -9.87 4.56 2.16
CA PRO A 110 -10.34 3.59 1.17
C PRO A 110 -9.75 2.19 1.39
N TYR A 111 -10.57 1.18 1.21
CA TYR A 111 -10.17 -0.22 1.22
C TYR A 111 -10.56 -0.85 -0.12
N LEU A 112 -9.56 -1.02 -0.98
CA LEU A 112 -9.73 -1.35 -2.39
C LEU A 112 -9.55 -2.84 -2.63
N PHE A 113 -10.30 -3.38 -3.58
CA PHE A 113 -10.20 -4.77 -3.99
C PHE A 113 -9.41 -4.89 -5.30
N ASP A 114 -8.24 -5.51 -5.23
CA ASP A 114 -7.41 -5.83 -6.40
C ASP A 114 -7.80 -7.21 -6.95
N GLU A 115 -9.00 -7.27 -7.55
CA GLU A 115 -9.62 -8.51 -8.03
C GLU A 115 -8.74 -9.27 -9.01
N THR A 116 -8.05 -8.57 -9.92
CA THR A 116 -7.16 -9.18 -10.93
C THR A 116 -5.76 -9.48 -10.39
N GLN A 117 -5.41 -8.92 -9.24
CA GLN A 117 -4.07 -9.00 -8.64
C GLN A 117 -2.95 -8.32 -9.45
N GLU A 118 -3.32 -7.55 -10.47
CA GLU A 118 -2.35 -6.86 -11.33
C GLU A 118 -1.62 -5.75 -10.59
N VAL A 119 -2.33 -5.00 -9.73
CA VAL A 119 -1.74 -3.92 -8.93
C VAL A 119 -0.75 -4.49 -7.92
N ALA A 120 -1.12 -5.54 -7.18
CA ALA A 120 -0.22 -6.20 -6.25
C ALA A 120 1.03 -6.76 -6.94
N LYS A 121 0.89 -7.34 -8.13
CA LYS A 121 2.01 -7.84 -8.94
C LYS A 121 2.91 -6.69 -9.42
N ALA A 122 2.32 -5.58 -9.89
CA ALA A 122 3.07 -4.42 -10.35
C ALA A 122 3.90 -3.79 -9.21
N TYR A 123 3.32 -3.67 -8.02
CA TYR A 123 4.07 -3.20 -6.85
C TYR A 123 5.07 -4.24 -6.32
N GLY A 124 4.87 -5.51 -6.57
CA GLY A 124 5.66 -6.59 -5.99
C GLY A 124 5.28 -6.90 -4.54
N ALA A 125 4.01 -6.76 -4.20
CA ALA A 125 3.50 -7.07 -2.87
C ALA A 125 3.60 -8.58 -2.60
N THR A 126 4.27 -8.95 -1.51
CA THR A 126 4.52 -10.35 -1.14
C THR A 126 3.87 -10.74 0.17
N LYS A 127 3.53 -9.77 1.01
CA LYS A 127 3.00 -9.96 2.35
C LYS A 127 1.75 -9.10 2.58
N THR A 128 0.99 -9.43 3.62
CA THR A 128 -0.04 -8.59 4.20
C THR A 128 0.17 -8.51 5.72
N PRO A 129 0.45 -7.31 6.30
CA PRO A 129 0.60 -6.02 5.60
C PRO A 129 1.95 -5.84 4.90
N HIS A 130 1.95 -5.07 3.80
CA HIS A 130 3.15 -4.64 3.08
C HIS A 130 2.97 -3.19 2.63
N VAL A 131 3.87 -2.31 3.05
CA VAL A 131 3.78 -0.87 2.80
C VAL A 131 4.62 -0.45 1.61
N PHE A 132 4.04 0.42 0.80
CA PHE A 132 4.73 1.20 -0.24
C PHE A 132 4.38 2.67 0.00
N LEU A 133 5.35 3.42 0.53
CA LEU A 133 5.20 4.86 0.72
C LEU A 133 5.60 5.58 -0.57
N LEU A 134 4.68 6.36 -1.08
CA LEU A 134 4.88 7.17 -2.26
C LEU A 134 5.06 8.63 -1.86
N LYS A 135 6.02 9.31 -2.46
CA LYS A 135 6.15 10.78 -2.39
C LYS A 135 5.83 11.39 -3.74
N ARG A 136 5.26 12.57 -3.72
CA ARG A 136 5.05 13.33 -4.95
C ARG A 136 6.36 13.94 -5.43
N GLU A 137 6.62 13.79 -6.73
CA GLU A 137 7.67 14.51 -7.45
C GLU A 137 7.07 15.12 -8.72
N GLY A 138 6.79 16.42 -8.71
CA GLY A 138 6.05 17.07 -9.78
C GLY A 138 4.63 16.52 -9.90
N GLU A 139 4.27 15.99 -11.06
CA GLU A 139 2.97 15.35 -11.31
C GLU A 139 2.95 13.85 -11.04
N ASP A 140 4.10 13.26 -10.77
CA ASP A 140 4.26 11.82 -10.53
C ASP A 140 4.38 11.47 -9.05
N PHE A 141 4.13 10.22 -8.75
CA PHE A 141 4.47 9.60 -7.47
C PHE A 141 5.66 8.68 -7.64
N VAL A 142 6.61 8.78 -6.70
CA VAL A 142 7.83 7.96 -6.66
C VAL A 142 7.87 7.18 -5.36
N VAL A 143 8.28 5.92 -5.44
CA VAL A 143 8.41 5.04 -4.28
C VAL A 143 9.55 5.53 -3.38
N ALA A 144 9.23 5.88 -2.13
CA ALA A 144 10.18 6.42 -1.15
C ALA A 144 10.55 5.41 -0.05
N TYR A 145 9.66 4.46 0.25
CA TYR A 145 9.88 3.41 1.24
C TYR A 145 9.10 2.16 0.90
N ILE A 146 9.68 0.99 1.17
CA ILE A 146 9.04 -0.33 1.02
C ILE A 146 9.30 -1.15 2.28
N GLY A 147 8.27 -1.76 2.88
CA GLY A 147 8.48 -2.71 3.96
C GLY A 147 7.38 -2.77 5.01
N ALA A 148 7.78 -2.84 6.27
CA ALA A 148 6.92 -2.94 7.44
C ALA A 148 6.42 -1.57 7.92
N ILE A 149 5.35 -1.54 8.69
CA ILE A 149 4.84 -0.33 9.33
C ILE A 149 5.76 0.11 10.46
N ASP A 150 6.18 -0.85 11.28
CA ASP A 150 7.08 -0.66 12.42
C ASP A 150 7.91 -1.94 12.68
N ASP A 151 8.75 -1.92 13.71
CA ASP A 151 9.67 -3.02 14.06
C ASP A 151 9.08 -4.06 15.03
N SER A 152 7.82 -3.93 15.45
CA SER A 152 7.20 -4.84 16.43
C SER A 152 5.81 -5.31 15.99
N PRO A 153 5.72 -6.32 15.10
CA PRO A 153 4.43 -6.78 14.58
C PRO A 153 3.50 -7.33 15.66
N ASN A 154 4.03 -8.02 16.66
CA ASN A 154 3.23 -8.73 17.66
C ASN A 154 2.79 -7.86 18.85
N ASP A 155 3.52 -6.80 19.16
CA ASP A 155 3.27 -6.00 20.35
C ASP A 155 3.49 -4.49 20.07
N PRO A 156 2.42 -3.70 19.97
CA PRO A 156 2.55 -2.26 19.72
C PRO A 156 3.29 -1.50 20.84
N LYS A 157 3.33 -2.05 22.05
CA LYS A 157 4.05 -1.43 23.19
C LYS A 157 5.56 -1.57 23.10
N LYS A 158 6.03 -2.51 22.26
CA LYS A 158 7.47 -2.77 22.04
C LYS A 158 8.03 -2.07 20.83
N VAL A 159 7.22 -1.27 20.13
CA VAL A 159 7.67 -0.51 18.95
C VAL A 159 8.71 0.51 19.33
N GLN A 160 9.91 0.37 18.76
CA GLN A 160 11.02 1.31 18.90
C GLN A 160 11.22 2.13 17.62
N ARG A 161 10.95 1.54 16.45
CA ARG A 161 11.09 2.15 15.14
C ARG A 161 9.75 2.20 14.41
N ARG A 162 9.32 3.39 14.07
CA ARG A 162 8.10 3.65 13.28
C ARG A 162 8.49 4.03 11.87
N TYR A 163 8.84 3.04 11.06
CA TYR A 163 9.48 3.23 9.75
C TYR A 163 8.69 4.15 8.82
N VAL A 164 7.37 3.99 8.73
CA VAL A 164 6.54 4.83 7.85
C VAL A 164 6.47 6.26 8.37
N GLU A 165 6.27 6.47 9.66
CA GLU A 165 6.24 7.80 10.26
C GLU A 165 7.59 8.50 10.11
N GLU A 166 8.69 7.81 10.38
CA GLU A 166 10.06 8.34 10.21
C GLU A 166 10.33 8.75 8.75
N ALA A 167 9.88 7.93 7.79
CA ALA A 167 10.04 8.24 6.37
C ALA A 167 9.21 9.46 5.96
N VAL A 168 7.97 9.57 6.40
CA VAL A 168 7.12 10.74 6.12
C VAL A 168 7.70 12.01 6.73
N GLU A 169 8.17 11.96 7.97
CA GLU A 169 8.80 13.11 8.63
C GLU A 169 10.07 13.56 7.91
N ALA A 170 10.90 12.63 7.45
CA ALA A 170 12.07 12.94 6.65
C ALA A 170 11.69 13.64 5.33
N ILE A 171 10.68 13.14 4.61
CA ILE A 171 10.20 13.75 3.37
C ILE A 171 9.68 15.17 3.63
N LEU A 172 8.87 15.35 4.67
CA LEU A 172 8.31 16.67 5.04
C LEU A 172 9.40 17.67 5.44
N SER A 173 10.51 17.18 5.98
CA SER A 173 11.67 17.99 6.38
C SER A 173 12.71 18.18 5.27
N GLY A 174 12.47 17.65 4.08
CA GLY A 174 13.42 17.70 2.96
C GLY A 174 14.70 16.91 3.20
N LYS A 175 14.64 15.90 4.09
CA LYS A 175 15.78 15.03 4.44
C LYS A 175 15.66 13.67 3.75
N PRO A 176 16.78 12.96 3.54
CA PRO A 176 16.75 11.58 3.08
C PRO A 176 15.97 10.68 4.05
N VAL A 177 15.23 9.71 3.52
CA VAL A 177 14.57 8.68 4.32
C VAL A 177 15.64 7.84 5.02
N PRO A 178 15.63 7.75 6.38
CA PRO A 178 16.72 7.12 7.12
C PRO A 178 16.81 5.60 6.87
N THR A 179 15.67 4.94 6.68
CA THR A 179 15.59 3.53 6.31
C THR A 179 14.56 3.40 5.20
N SER A 180 15.03 3.20 3.96
CA SER A 180 14.16 3.18 2.77
C SER A 180 13.55 1.81 2.47
N GLU A 181 14.12 0.75 3.02
CA GLU A 181 13.60 -0.61 2.88
C GLU A 181 13.71 -1.40 4.18
N THR A 182 12.65 -2.16 4.49
CA THR A 182 12.66 -3.15 5.58
C THR A 182 11.94 -4.42 5.09
N LYS A 183 12.13 -5.51 5.82
CA LYS A 183 11.41 -6.74 5.55
C LYS A 183 9.96 -6.61 5.99
N ALA A 184 9.01 -6.76 5.08
CA ALA A 184 7.61 -6.89 5.45
C ALA A 184 7.37 -8.19 6.21
N ILE A 185 6.65 -8.12 7.33
CA ILE A 185 6.31 -9.27 8.17
C ILE A 185 4.79 -9.46 8.11
N GLY A 186 4.37 -10.64 7.68
CA GLY A 186 2.95 -10.96 7.51
C GLY A 186 2.75 -12.27 6.76
N CYS A 187 1.48 -12.58 6.49
CA CYS A 187 1.11 -13.72 5.66
C CYS A 187 1.46 -13.45 4.19
N SER A 188 1.79 -14.50 3.45
CA SER A 188 2.02 -14.36 2.01
C SER A 188 0.73 -13.98 1.29
N VAL A 189 0.84 -13.10 0.30
CA VAL A 189 -0.26 -12.80 -0.62
C VAL A 189 -0.71 -14.07 -1.31
N LYS A 190 -2.03 -14.28 -1.40
CA LYS A 190 -2.63 -15.46 -2.02
C LYS A 190 -2.90 -15.21 -3.50
N TYR A 191 -1.83 -15.29 -4.28
CA TYR A 191 -1.90 -15.17 -5.73
C TYR A 191 -2.55 -16.41 -6.38
N ARG A 192 -3.37 -16.15 -7.40
CA ARG A 192 -3.81 -17.21 -8.33
C ARG A 192 -2.60 -17.82 -9.02
N LYS A 193 -2.65 -19.13 -9.24
CA LYS A 193 -1.65 -19.87 -10.01
C LYS A 193 -1.86 -19.66 -11.51
#